data_8f1992b3ee46c03f024d4576165d530b
#
_entry.id   8f1992b3ee46c03f024d4576165d530b
#
_cell.length_a   1.000
_cell.length_b   1.000
_cell.length_c   1.000
_cell.angle_alpha   90.00
_cell.angle_beta   90.00
_cell.angle_gamma   90.00
#
_symmetry.space_group_name_H-M   'P 1'
#
loop_
_entity.id
_entity.type
_entity.pdbx_description
1 polymer ?
#
loop_
_entity_poly.entity_id
_entity_poly.type
_entity_poly.pdbx_seq_one_letter_code
_entity_poly.pdbx_strand_id
1 'polypeptide(L)'
;MFRFRLAVAIIISFCFVLFLGVALYWSSNQVARHFQRSQTAYEAFDHYERLSQEAYRHFKQRLDRLITASPTAESGVESSKHRLYEAMQELRNTAVKTPLDESQAEDWQDKPAELERVAHFTAFLDASEYRFDEIERLRQQGKHEMAVQALSKFSEEEIDGKFQPLIDAAINAEREKAGKAKQELEDLVAQSQWIAILSSLTAAIFSLLSGVLLLRGVRKPIEALMQGTEEIASGNLDYRISLDTRDEFAYLASHFNQMAQELGLQQDKLREGRAVLEKRVAERTSELHKLNEELNRMDNERREFLADISHELRTPITVIRGEAEVT
;
A
#
# COMPACT_ATOMS: atom_id res chain seq x y z
N MET A 1 28.25 6.15 -0.40
CA MET A 1 27.69 5.04 0.44
C MET A 1 26.30 5.37 1.01
N PHE A 2 25.98 6.62 1.34
CA PHE A 2 24.62 7.02 1.75
C PHE A 2 23.57 6.74 0.65
N ARG A 3 23.87 7.14 -0.60
CA ARG A 3 23.00 6.86 -1.77
C ARG A 3 22.70 5.37 -1.93
N PHE A 4 23.68 4.51 -1.69
CA PHE A 4 23.48 3.05 -1.76
C PHE A 4 22.56 2.54 -0.64
N ARG A 5 22.77 3.00 0.61
CA ARG A 5 21.90 2.64 1.75
C ARG A 5 20.48 3.14 1.55
N LEU A 6 20.31 4.35 1.05
CA LEU A 6 19.01 4.92 0.71
C LEU A 6 18.32 4.11 -0.39
N ALA A 7 19.03 3.80 -1.47
CA ALA A 7 18.50 2.98 -2.56
C ALA A 7 18.08 1.59 -2.08
N VAL A 8 18.92 0.93 -1.26
CA VAL A 8 18.60 -0.38 -0.65
C VAL A 8 17.36 -0.29 0.25
N ALA A 9 17.25 0.74 1.10
CA ALA A 9 16.08 0.94 1.96
C ALA A 9 14.79 1.14 1.14
N ILE A 10 14.85 1.93 0.06
CA ILE A 10 13.71 2.15 -0.84
C ILE A 10 13.33 0.86 -1.55
N ILE A 11 14.31 0.10 -2.07
CA ILE A 11 14.06 -1.18 -2.75
C ILE A 11 13.43 -2.19 -1.79
N ILE A 12 13.95 -2.32 -0.58
CA ILE A 12 13.39 -3.22 0.45
C ILE A 12 11.94 -2.82 0.77
N SER A 13 11.69 -1.51 0.96
CA SER A 13 10.34 -1.00 1.22
C SER A 13 9.39 -1.29 0.07
N PHE A 14 9.84 -1.10 -1.17
CA PHE A 14 9.06 -1.39 -2.37
C PHE A 14 8.75 -2.89 -2.51
N CYS A 15 9.76 -3.75 -2.35
CA CYS A 15 9.59 -5.21 -2.39
C CYS A 15 8.63 -5.69 -1.28
N PHE A 16 8.72 -5.10 -0.08
CA PHE A 16 7.83 -5.44 1.03
C PHE A 16 6.38 -5.06 0.73
N VAL A 17 6.11 -3.86 0.22
CA VAL A 17 4.76 -3.43 -0.18
C VAL A 17 4.21 -4.31 -1.30
N LEU A 18 5.05 -4.65 -2.28
CA LEU A 18 4.66 -5.52 -3.39
C LEU A 18 4.31 -6.93 -2.90
N PHE A 19 5.12 -7.49 -1.99
CA PHE A 19 4.84 -8.79 -1.36
C PHE A 19 3.50 -8.79 -0.62
N LEU A 20 3.21 -7.75 0.18
CA LEU A 20 1.92 -7.60 0.87
C LEU A 20 0.75 -7.51 -0.12
N GLY A 21 0.92 -6.75 -1.20
CA GLY A 21 -0.09 -6.63 -2.26
C GLY A 21 -0.40 -7.98 -2.92
N VAL A 22 0.63 -8.77 -3.22
CA VAL A 22 0.47 -10.13 -3.79
C VAL A 22 -0.22 -11.07 -2.80
N ALA A 23 0.16 -11.03 -1.52
CA ALA A 23 -0.47 -11.85 -0.48
C ALA A 23 -1.96 -11.53 -0.30
N LEU A 24 -2.33 -10.25 -0.28
CA LEU A 24 -3.73 -9.81 -0.20
C LEU A 24 -4.52 -10.20 -1.46
N TYR A 25 -3.93 -10.04 -2.64
CA TYR A 25 -4.55 -10.45 -3.90
C TYR A 25 -4.83 -11.96 -3.92
N TRP A 26 -3.83 -12.76 -3.51
CA TRP A 26 -3.98 -14.21 -3.43
C TRP A 26 -5.08 -14.62 -2.45
N SER A 27 -5.10 -14.02 -1.24
CA SER A 27 -6.14 -14.24 -0.23
C SER A 27 -7.53 -13.87 -0.74
N SER A 28 -7.68 -12.71 -1.39
CA SER A 28 -8.94 -12.25 -1.99
C SER A 28 -9.45 -13.21 -3.08
N ASN A 29 -8.53 -13.70 -3.91
CA ASN A 29 -8.88 -14.64 -4.98
C ASN A 29 -9.30 -16.03 -4.45
N GLN A 30 -8.73 -16.46 -3.33
CA GLN A 30 -9.18 -17.65 -2.61
C GLN A 30 -10.62 -17.49 -2.10
N VAL A 31 -10.92 -16.40 -1.40
CA VAL A 31 -12.27 -16.09 -0.91
C VAL A 31 -13.28 -16.05 -2.06
N ALA A 32 -12.93 -15.41 -3.19
CA ALA A 32 -13.81 -15.35 -4.36
C ALA A 32 -14.16 -16.73 -4.93
N ARG A 33 -13.19 -17.64 -5.01
CA ARG A 33 -13.41 -19.03 -5.49
C ARG A 33 -14.34 -19.82 -4.55
N HIS A 34 -14.08 -19.76 -3.24
CA HIS A 34 -14.93 -20.44 -2.26
C HIS A 34 -16.33 -19.83 -2.17
N PHE A 35 -16.47 -18.52 -2.40
CA PHE A 35 -17.77 -17.87 -2.52
C PHE A 35 -18.59 -18.45 -3.68
N GLN A 36 -18.00 -18.58 -4.88
CA GLN A 36 -18.68 -19.21 -6.01
C GLN A 36 -19.09 -20.66 -5.71
N ARG A 37 -18.20 -21.44 -5.07
CA ARG A 37 -18.51 -22.83 -4.68
C ARG A 37 -19.68 -22.89 -3.72
N SER A 38 -19.69 -22.03 -2.71
CA SER A 38 -20.80 -21.92 -1.74
C SER A 38 -22.09 -21.54 -2.44
N GLN A 39 -22.06 -20.58 -3.36
CA GLN A 39 -23.25 -20.19 -4.15
C GLN A 39 -23.80 -21.33 -4.97
N THR A 40 -22.94 -22.07 -5.72
CA THR A 40 -23.35 -23.22 -6.54
C THR A 40 -23.97 -24.33 -5.68
N ALA A 41 -23.42 -24.60 -4.49
CA ALA A 41 -23.98 -25.58 -3.56
C ALA A 41 -25.36 -25.18 -3.03
N TYR A 42 -25.56 -23.90 -2.76
CA TYR A 42 -26.90 -23.37 -2.37
C TYR A 42 -27.90 -23.42 -3.54
N GLU A 43 -27.50 -23.10 -4.74
CA GLU A 43 -28.35 -23.22 -5.94
C GLU A 43 -28.81 -24.65 -6.15
N ALA A 44 -27.92 -25.65 -6.01
CA ALA A 44 -28.29 -27.06 -6.12
C ALA A 44 -29.30 -27.46 -5.02
N PHE A 45 -29.07 -27.07 -3.78
CA PHE A 45 -30.01 -27.29 -2.68
C PHE A 45 -31.40 -26.69 -2.97
N ASP A 46 -31.46 -25.44 -3.43
CA ASP A 46 -32.71 -24.72 -3.75
C ASP A 46 -33.46 -25.42 -4.89
N HIS A 47 -32.77 -25.92 -5.92
CA HIS A 47 -33.39 -26.67 -7.02
C HIS A 47 -34.03 -28.00 -6.55
N TYR A 48 -33.36 -28.73 -5.65
CA TYR A 48 -33.98 -29.94 -5.07
C TYR A 48 -35.21 -29.62 -4.20
N GLU A 49 -35.14 -28.56 -3.40
CA GLU A 49 -36.27 -28.11 -2.57
C GLU A 49 -37.45 -27.67 -3.46
N ARG A 50 -37.17 -26.90 -4.52
CA ARG A 50 -38.15 -26.48 -5.52
C ARG A 50 -38.77 -27.68 -6.25
N LEU A 51 -37.97 -28.66 -6.66
CA LEU A 51 -38.44 -29.88 -7.27
C LEU A 51 -39.39 -30.63 -6.35
N SER A 52 -39.03 -30.77 -5.07
CA SER A 52 -39.90 -31.40 -4.05
C SER A 52 -41.23 -30.69 -3.95
N GLN A 53 -41.26 -29.38 -3.81
CA GLN A 53 -42.47 -28.56 -3.67
C GLN A 53 -43.36 -28.67 -4.91
N GLU A 54 -42.82 -28.58 -6.12
CA GLU A 54 -43.59 -28.66 -7.36
C GLU A 54 -44.06 -30.09 -7.62
N ALA A 55 -43.33 -31.13 -7.23
CA ALA A 55 -43.78 -32.54 -7.34
C ALA A 55 -44.98 -32.79 -6.40
N TYR A 56 -44.88 -32.41 -5.11
CA TYR A 56 -46.01 -32.54 -4.18
C TYR A 56 -47.22 -31.72 -4.60
N ARG A 57 -47.03 -30.52 -5.13
CA ARG A 57 -48.13 -29.69 -5.68
C ARG A 57 -48.77 -30.39 -6.88
N HIS A 58 -48.00 -30.97 -7.76
CA HIS A 58 -48.50 -31.70 -8.93
C HIS A 58 -49.27 -32.97 -8.51
N PHE A 59 -48.72 -33.77 -7.60
CA PHE A 59 -49.42 -34.95 -7.05
C PHE A 59 -50.75 -34.55 -6.40
N LYS A 60 -50.78 -33.49 -5.62
CA LYS A 60 -52.01 -32.94 -5.02
C LYS A 60 -53.02 -32.52 -6.09
N GLN A 61 -52.62 -31.82 -7.14
CA GLN A 61 -53.54 -31.43 -8.23
C GLN A 61 -54.09 -32.63 -8.98
N ARG A 62 -53.28 -33.70 -9.22
CA ARG A 62 -53.72 -34.96 -9.79
C ARG A 62 -54.75 -35.66 -8.88
N LEU A 63 -54.51 -35.71 -7.58
CA LEU A 63 -55.43 -36.28 -6.61
C LEU A 63 -56.74 -35.51 -6.57
N ASP A 64 -56.69 -34.17 -6.52
CA ASP A 64 -57.89 -33.29 -6.49
C ASP A 64 -58.73 -33.51 -7.78
N ARG A 65 -58.12 -33.64 -8.94
CA ARG A 65 -58.79 -33.96 -10.20
C ARG A 65 -59.48 -35.32 -10.17
N LEU A 66 -58.85 -36.34 -9.60
CA LEU A 66 -59.40 -37.67 -9.48
C LEU A 66 -60.62 -37.69 -8.48
N ILE A 67 -60.64 -36.81 -7.48
CA ILE A 67 -61.72 -36.76 -6.50
C ILE A 67 -62.90 -35.87 -6.98
N THR A 68 -62.62 -34.65 -7.46
CA THR A 68 -63.64 -33.61 -7.70
C THR A 68 -64.20 -33.59 -9.13
N ALA A 69 -63.52 -34.13 -10.11
CA ALA A 69 -63.87 -34.15 -11.56
C ALA A 69 -64.24 -32.72 -12.12
N SER A 70 -63.69 -31.66 -11.57
CA SER A 70 -64.01 -30.26 -11.94
C SER A 70 -63.19 -29.84 -13.17
N PRO A 71 -63.78 -29.09 -14.14
CA PRO A 71 -63.01 -28.49 -15.24
C PRO A 71 -61.88 -27.55 -14.82
N THR A 72 -61.97 -26.91 -13.66
CA THR A 72 -60.93 -26.08 -13.07
C THR A 72 -59.73 -26.88 -12.57
N ALA A 73 -59.94 -28.16 -12.21
CA ALA A 73 -58.86 -29.08 -11.84
C ALA A 73 -57.97 -29.47 -13.03
N GLU A 74 -58.48 -29.46 -14.25
CA GLU A 74 -57.69 -29.75 -15.44
C GLU A 74 -56.61 -28.69 -15.76
N SER A 75 -56.99 -27.41 -15.69
CA SER A 75 -56.04 -26.29 -15.85
C SER A 75 -55.00 -26.26 -14.75
N GLY A 76 -55.38 -26.67 -13.50
CA GLY A 76 -54.47 -26.77 -12.36
C GLY A 76 -53.43 -27.88 -12.54
N VAL A 77 -53.80 -29.04 -13.06
CA VAL A 77 -52.90 -30.15 -13.37
C VAL A 77 -51.89 -29.75 -14.45
N GLU A 78 -52.34 -29.16 -15.55
CA GLU A 78 -51.42 -28.76 -16.66
C GLU A 78 -50.44 -27.72 -16.20
N SER A 79 -50.88 -26.71 -15.44
CA SER A 79 -49.99 -25.68 -14.89
C SER A 79 -48.98 -26.22 -13.86
N SER A 80 -49.38 -27.21 -13.05
CA SER A 80 -48.47 -27.84 -12.07
C SER A 80 -47.47 -28.77 -12.76
N LYS A 81 -47.90 -29.47 -13.82
CA LYS A 81 -47.03 -30.28 -14.63
C LYS A 81 -45.94 -29.45 -15.31
N HIS A 82 -46.30 -28.34 -15.93
CA HIS A 82 -45.34 -27.43 -16.54
C HIS A 82 -44.29 -26.97 -15.55
N ARG A 83 -44.66 -26.49 -14.36
CA ARG A 83 -43.72 -26.04 -13.32
C ARG A 83 -42.85 -27.20 -12.82
N LEU A 84 -43.38 -28.39 -12.66
CA LEU A 84 -42.61 -29.55 -12.24
C LEU A 84 -41.51 -29.90 -13.27
N TYR A 85 -41.85 -29.92 -14.58
CA TYR A 85 -40.87 -30.19 -15.63
C TYR A 85 -39.85 -29.05 -15.79
N GLU A 86 -40.25 -27.79 -15.53
CA GLU A 86 -39.36 -26.67 -15.49
C GLU A 86 -38.34 -26.82 -14.32
N ALA A 87 -38.82 -27.14 -13.11
CA ALA A 87 -37.92 -27.37 -11.97
C ALA A 87 -36.98 -28.57 -12.21
N MET A 88 -37.46 -29.60 -12.87
CA MET A 88 -36.63 -30.75 -13.26
C MET A 88 -35.55 -30.40 -14.31
N GLN A 89 -35.88 -29.53 -15.28
CA GLN A 89 -34.91 -29.04 -16.25
C GLN A 89 -33.86 -28.14 -15.61
N GLU A 90 -34.23 -27.25 -14.67
CA GLU A 90 -33.30 -26.44 -13.92
C GLU A 90 -32.32 -27.31 -13.14
N LEU A 91 -32.82 -28.30 -12.39
CA LEU A 91 -31.97 -29.26 -11.69
C LEU A 91 -31.01 -30.00 -12.61
N ARG A 92 -31.52 -30.48 -13.74
CA ARG A 92 -30.68 -31.16 -14.75
C ARG A 92 -29.60 -30.26 -15.33
N ASN A 93 -29.94 -29.00 -15.63
CA ASN A 93 -28.99 -28.05 -16.18
C ASN A 93 -27.88 -27.73 -15.14
N THR A 94 -28.20 -27.67 -13.88
CA THR A 94 -27.22 -27.46 -12.80
C THR A 94 -26.32 -28.69 -12.65
N ALA A 95 -26.89 -29.93 -12.69
CA ALA A 95 -26.13 -31.15 -12.64
C ALA A 95 -25.17 -31.34 -13.85
N VAL A 96 -25.52 -30.81 -15.03
CA VAL A 96 -24.70 -30.88 -16.24
C VAL A 96 -23.65 -29.78 -16.30
N LYS A 97 -23.86 -28.61 -15.63
CA LYS A 97 -22.87 -27.53 -15.62
C LYS A 97 -21.56 -28.04 -15.02
N THR A 98 -20.58 -28.20 -15.91
CA THR A 98 -19.23 -28.59 -15.52
C THR A 98 -18.53 -27.43 -14.86
N PRO A 99 -17.86 -27.59 -13.70
CA PRO A 99 -16.98 -26.55 -13.17
C PRO A 99 -15.92 -26.20 -14.20
N LEU A 100 -15.71 -24.90 -14.44
CA LEU A 100 -14.75 -24.41 -15.45
C LEU A 100 -13.28 -24.50 -14.98
N ASP A 101 -13.02 -25.01 -13.77
CA ASP A 101 -11.68 -25.00 -13.16
C ASP A 101 -11.27 -26.42 -12.72
N GLU A 102 -10.14 -26.90 -13.26
CA GLU A 102 -9.50 -28.18 -12.91
C GLU A 102 -9.11 -28.29 -11.42
N SER A 103 -9.09 -27.16 -10.68
CA SER A 103 -8.80 -27.14 -9.24
C SER A 103 -9.93 -27.74 -8.37
N GLN A 104 -11.07 -28.10 -8.95
CA GLN A 104 -12.26 -28.65 -8.28
C GLN A 104 -12.38 -30.18 -8.46
N ALA A 105 -11.26 -30.87 -8.47
CA ALA A 105 -11.23 -32.34 -8.68
C ALA A 105 -12.09 -33.13 -7.67
N GLU A 106 -12.32 -32.62 -6.47
CA GLU A 106 -13.20 -33.25 -5.48
C GLU A 106 -14.68 -33.23 -5.89
N ASP A 107 -15.15 -32.18 -6.56
CA ASP A 107 -16.54 -32.05 -7.02
C ASP A 107 -16.85 -33.00 -8.20
N TRP A 108 -15.82 -33.52 -8.88
CA TRP A 108 -15.98 -34.47 -9.98
C TRP A 108 -16.33 -35.88 -9.51
N GLN A 109 -15.94 -36.29 -8.32
CA GLN A 109 -16.22 -37.61 -7.78
C GLN A 109 -17.71 -37.85 -7.53
N ASP A 110 -18.45 -36.79 -7.14
CA ASP A 110 -19.88 -36.85 -6.86
C ASP A 110 -20.77 -36.69 -8.12
N LYS A 111 -20.23 -36.17 -9.23
CA LYS A 111 -21.01 -35.90 -10.45
C LYS A 111 -21.75 -37.10 -11.05
N PRO A 112 -21.16 -38.29 -11.17
CA PRO A 112 -21.89 -39.45 -11.67
C PRO A 112 -23.09 -39.81 -10.81
N ALA A 113 -22.96 -39.72 -9.47
CA ALA A 113 -24.04 -39.99 -8.52
C ALA A 113 -25.14 -38.93 -8.58
N GLU A 114 -24.79 -37.66 -8.84
CA GLU A 114 -25.75 -36.58 -9.03
C GLU A 114 -26.57 -36.74 -10.30
N LEU A 115 -25.91 -37.07 -11.44
CA LEU A 115 -26.59 -37.35 -12.69
C LEU A 115 -27.50 -38.58 -12.59
N GLU A 116 -27.07 -39.61 -11.88
CA GLU A 116 -27.87 -40.82 -11.62
C GLU A 116 -29.11 -40.48 -10.78
N ARG A 117 -28.98 -39.66 -9.75
CA ARG A 117 -30.13 -39.18 -8.95
C ARG A 117 -31.14 -38.43 -9.82
N VAL A 118 -30.65 -37.47 -10.65
CA VAL A 118 -31.51 -36.72 -11.57
C VAL A 118 -32.24 -37.67 -12.56
N ALA A 119 -31.55 -38.68 -13.07
CA ALA A 119 -32.16 -39.71 -13.95
C ALA A 119 -33.22 -40.52 -13.20
N HIS A 120 -32.99 -40.89 -11.94
CA HIS A 120 -33.97 -41.59 -11.10
C HIS A 120 -35.21 -40.73 -10.85
N PHE A 121 -35.07 -39.43 -10.56
CA PHE A 121 -36.22 -38.53 -10.40
C PHE A 121 -36.99 -38.39 -11.70
N THR A 122 -36.33 -38.25 -12.85
CA THR A 122 -36.99 -38.18 -14.15
C THR A 122 -37.79 -39.45 -14.42
N ALA A 123 -37.18 -40.60 -14.24
CA ALA A 123 -37.86 -41.89 -14.44
C ALA A 123 -39.07 -42.11 -13.51
N PHE A 124 -38.92 -41.67 -12.23
CA PHE A 124 -40.01 -41.72 -11.26
C PHE A 124 -41.20 -40.84 -11.68
N LEU A 125 -40.92 -39.58 -12.06
CA LEU A 125 -41.96 -38.64 -12.48
C LEU A 125 -42.71 -39.10 -13.74
N ASP A 126 -41.99 -39.64 -14.72
CA ASP A 126 -42.59 -40.19 -15.93
C ASP A 126 -43.44 -41.42 -15.61
N ALA A 127 -42.99 -42.31 -14.72
CA ALA A 127 -43.73 -43.49 -14.28
C ALA A 127 -44.99 -43.07 -13.46
N SER A 128 -44.88 -42.02 -12.64
CA SER A 128 -46.01 -41.51 -11.86
C SER A 128 -47.11 -40.93 -12.75
N GLU A 129 -46.76 -40.24 -13.85
CA GLU A 129 -47.75 -39.74 -14.81
C GLU A 129 -48.52 -40.91 -15.47
N TYR A 130 -47.83 -41.95 -15.87
CA TYR A 130 -48.46 -43.15 -16.44
C TYR A 130 -49.43 -43.78 -15.44
N ARG A 131 -49.05 -43.85 -14.17
CA ARG A 131 -49.91 -44.41 -13.10
C ARG A 131 -51.16 -43.55 -12.84
N PHE A 132 -51.04 -42.25 -12.81
CA PHE A 132 -52.17 -41.36 -12.69
C PHE A 132 -53.15 -41.50 -13.87
N ASP A 133 -52.66 -41.62 -15.08
CA ASP A 133 -53.50 -41.84 -16.27
C ASP A 133 -54.21 -43.22 -16.24
N GLU A 134 -53.57 -44.26 -15.73
CA GLU A 134 -54.17 -45.58 -15.53
C GLU A 134 -55.32 -45.51 -14.51
N ILE A 135 -55.13 -44.85 -13.36
CA ILE A 135 -56.13 -44.67 -12.35
C ILE A 135 -57.33 -43.85 -12.88
N GLU A 136 -57.06 -42.82 -13.68
CA GLU A 136 -58.08 -42.02 -14.32
C GLU A 136 -58.95 -42.81 -15.31
N ARG A 137 -58.31 -43.71 -16.14
CA ARG A 137 -59.03 -44.62 -17.01
C ARG A 137 -59.93 -45.57 -16.26
N LEU A 138 -59.52 -46.14 -15.13
CA LEU A 138 -60.33 -46.96 -14.25
C LEU A 138 -61.57 -46.23 -13.77
N ARG A 139 -61.42 -44.97 -13.36
CA ARG A 139 -62.49 -44.10 -12.92
C ARG A 139 -63.50 -43.86 -14.08
N GLN A 140 -63.02 -43.50 -15.27
CA GLN A 140 -63.84 -43.24 -16.47
C GLN A 140 -64.62 -44.49 -16.90
N GLN A 141 -64.10 -45.70 -16.64
CA GLN A 141 -64.77 -46.97 -16.88
C GLN A 141 -65.84 -47.30 -15.81
N GLY A 142 -66.07 -46.42 -14.83
CA GLY A 142 -67.01 -46.66 -13.72
C GLY A 142 -66.50 -47.60 -12.63
N LYS A 143 -65.23 -48.04 -12.68
CA LYS A 143 -64.61 -48.92 -11.69
C LYS A 143 -64.05 -48.13 -10.50
N HIS A 144 -64.94 -47.41 -9.82
CA HIS A 144 -64.54 -46.45 -8.78
C HIS A 144 -63.79 -47.06 -7.58
N GLU A 145 -64.18 -48.26 -7.15
CA GLU A 145 -63.51 -48.96 -6.04
C GLU A 145 -62.09 -49.37 -6.39
N MET A 146 -61.87 -49.87 -7.60
CA MET A 146 -60.53 -50.22 -8.11
C MET A 146 -59.65 -48.98 -8.30
N ALA A 147 -60.24 -47.84 -8.72
CA ALA A 147 -59.49 -46.58 -8.88
C ALA A 147 -59.05 -46.04 -7.52
N VAL A 148 -59.88 -46.10 -6.49
CA VAL A 148 -59.56 -45.68 -5.12
C VAL A 148 -58.47 -46.57 -4.53
N GLN A 149 -58.58 -47.90 -4.68
CA GLN A 149 -57.54 -48.81 -4.20
C GLN A 149 -56.19 -48.58 -4.93
N ALA A 150 -56.20 -48.40 -6.24
CA ALA A 150 -54.98 -48.12 -7.00
C ALA A 150 -54.36 -46.79 -6.59
N LEU A 151 -55.15 -45.75 -6.31
CA LEU A 151 -54.71 -44.44 -5.83
C LEU A 151 -54.09 -44.52 -4.44
N SER A 152 -54.76 -45.22 -3.49
CA SER A 152 -54.23 -45.42 -2.13
C SER A 152 -52.89 -46.16 -2.17
N LYS A 153 -52.82 -47.22 -2.96
CA LYS A 153 -51.56 -47.99 -3.15
C LYS A 153 -50.46 -47.18 -3.79
N PHE A 154 -50.77 -46.36 -4.79
CA PHE A 154 -49.81 -45.51 -5.43
C PHE A 154 -49.29 -44.42 -4.46
N SER A 155 -50.17 -43.77 -3.68
CA SER A 155 -49.77 -42.82 -2.69
C SER A 155 -48.84 -43.42 -1.64
N GLU A 156 -49.23 -44.55 -1.04
CA GLU A 156 -48.50 -45.18 0.07
C GLU A 156 -47.19 -45.85 -0.38
N GLU A 157 -47.22 -46.62 -1.47
CA GLU A 157 -46.02 -47.37 -1.90
C GLU A 157 -45.07 -46.55 -2.76
N GLU A 158 -45.58 -45.69 -3.65
CA GLU A 158 -44.72 -44.95 -4.60
C GLU A 158 -44.38 -43.54 -4.11
N ILE A 159 -45.35 -42.73 -3.66
CA ILE A 159 -45.09 -41.39 -3.21
C ILE A 159 -44.41 -41.43 -1.82
N ASP A 160 -45.06 -41.97 -0.83
CA ASP A 160 -44.56 -41.95 0.56
C ASP A 160 -43.42 -42.97 0.77
N GLY A 161 -43.52 -44.16 0.09
CA GLY A 161 -42.53 -45.24 0.24
C GLY A 161 -41.24 -45.06 -0.57
N LYS A 162 -41.28 -44.41 -1.75
CA LYS A 162 -40.11 -44.30 -2.65
C LYS A 162 -39.69 -42.84 -2.91
N PHE A 163 -40.66 -41.99 -3.36
CA PHE A 163 -40.30 -40.61 -3.75
C PHE A 163 -39.85 -39.77 -2.57
N GLN A 164 -40.63 -39.77 -1.47
CA GLN A 164 -40.32 -38.94 -0.29
C GLN A 164 -38.96 -39.27 0.31
N PRO A 165 -38.59 -40.54 0.58
CA PRO A 165 -37.26 -40.86 1.11
C PRO A 165 -36.13 -40.47 0.14
N LEU A 166 -36.36 -40.62 -1.18
CA LEU A 166 -35.37 -40.28 -2.20
C LEU A 166 -35.12 -38.76 -2.25
N ILE A 167 -36.20 -37.97 -2.28
CA ILE A 167 -36.08 -36.50 -2.34
C ILE A 167 -35.54 -35.92 -1.04
N ASP A 168 -35.97 -36.42 0.12
CA ASP A 168 -35.47 -36.00 1.43
C ASP A 168 -33.99 -36.33 1.61
N ALA A 169 -33.54 -37.51 1.15
CA ALA A 169 -32.12 -37.86 1.15
C ALA A 169 -31.30 -36.93 0.27
N ALA A 170 -31.80 -36.58 -0.94
CA ALA A 170 -31.15 -35.64 -1.83
C ALA A 170 -31.07 -34.23 -1.24
N ILE A 171 -32.17 -33.71 -0.70
CA ILE A 171 -32.21 -32.40 -0.05
C ILE A 171 -31.27 -32.34 1.15
N ASN A 172 -31.25 -33.37 2.00
CA ASN A 172 -30.34 -33.40 3.15
C ASN A 172 -28.86 -33.49 2.74
N ALA A 173 -28.55 -34.26 1.70
CA ALA A 173 -27.19 -34.33 1.19
C ALA A 173 -26.71 -32.98 0.63
N GLU A 174 -27.54 -32.29 -0.16
CA GLU A 174 -27.18 -30.98 -0.70
C GLU A 174 -27.17 -29.88 0.38
N ARG A 175 -28.06 -29.97 1.38
CA ARG A 175 -28.03 -29.07 2.56
C ARG A 175 -26.71 -29.22 3.35
N GLU A 176 -26.24 -30.45 3.54
CA GLU A 176 -24.98 -30.71 4.22
C GLU A 176 -23.80 -30.15 3.44
N LYS A 177 -23.77 -30.36 2.11
CA LYS A 177 -22.75 -29.79 1.22
C LYS A 177 -22.75 -28.27 1.26
N ALA A 178 -23.91 -27.64 1.14
CA ALA A 178 -24.05 -26.18 1.21
C ALA A 178 -23.62 -25.63 2.57
N GLY A 179 -23.97 -26.33 3.65
CA GLY A 179 -23.54 -25.99 5.01
C GLY A 179 -22.03 -26.05 5.19
N LYS A 180 -21.36 -27.11 4.69
CA LYS A 180 -19.90 -27.25 4.71
C LYS A 180 -19.21 -26.15 3.88
N ALA A 181 -19.69 -25.93 2.66
CA ALA A 181 -19.13 -24.90 1.79
C ALA A 181 -19.27 -23.49 2.39
N LYS A 182 -20.37 -23.20 3.09
CA LYS A 182 -20.57 -21.95 3.82
C LYS A 182 -19.59 -21.82 4.98
N GLN A 183 -19.44 -22.86 5.79
CA GLN A 183 -18.52 -22.84 6.93
C GLN A 183 -17.07 -22.64 6.48
N GLU A 184 -16.63 -23.36 5.44
CA GLU A 184 -15.29 -23.15 4.85
C GLU A 184 -15.09 -21.72 4.36
N LEU A 185 -16.12 -21.12 3.74
CA LEU A 185 -16.06 -19.72 3.31
C LEU A 185 -15.95 -18.76 4.50
N GLU A 186 -16.75 -18.96 5.55
CA GLU A 186 -16.71 -18.13 6.76
C GLU A 186 -15.33 -18.20 7.43
N ASP A 187 -14.74 -19.38 7.54
CA ASP A 187 -13.40 -19.59 8.10
C ASP A 187 -12.32 -18.89 7.24
N LEU A 188 -12.39 -19.02 5.92
CA LEU A 188 -11.48 -18.33 4.99
C LEU A 188 -11.62 -16.81 5.06
N VAL A 189 -12.84 -16.28 5.16
CA VAL A 189 -13.08 -14.85 5.33
C VAL A 189 -12.48 -14.36 6.64
N ALA A 190 -12.71 -15.06 7.75
CA ALA A 190 -12.11 -14.73 9.04
C ALA A 190 -10.58 -14.76 8.99
N GLN A 191 -9.99 -15.79 8.36
CA GLN A 191 -8.54 -15.88 8.16
C GLN A 191 -8.00 -14.73 7.30
N SER A 192 -8.70 -14.38 6.22
CA SER A 192 -8.30 -13.28 5.33
C SER A 192 -8.33 -11.92 6.04
N GLN A 193 -9.31 -11.68 6.93
CA GLN A 193 -9.39 -10.49 7.77
C GLN A 193 -8.18 -10.38 8.71
N TRP A 194 -7.79 -11.48 9.37
CA TRP A 194 -6.60 -11.50 10.22
C TRP A 194 -5.32 -11.25 9.43
N ILE A 195 -5.18 -11.83 8.25
CA ILE A 195 -4.05 -11.57 7.34
C ILE A 195 -4.01 -10.09 6.97
N ALA A 196 -5.14 -9.47 6.63
CA ALA A 196 -5.22 -8.06 6.29
C ALA A 196 -4.85 -7.15 7.47
N ILE A 197 -5.32 -7.44 8.69
CA ILE A 197 -5.00 -6.68 9.90
C ILE A 197 -3.49 -6.79 10.22
N LEU A 198 -2.97 -8.02 10.26
CA LEU A 198 -1.54 -8.26 10.58
C LEU A 198 -0.63 -7.65 9.51
N SER A 199 -0.98 -7.76 8.24
CA SER A 199 -0.20 -7.15 7.15
C SER A 199 -0.20 -5.63 7.23
N SER A 200 -1.33 -5.00 7.55
CA SER A 200 -1.42 -3.56 7.75
C SER A 200 -0.60 -3.08 8.95
N LEU A 201 -0.64 -3.83 10.06
CA LEU A 201 0.14 -3.51 11.26
C LEU A 201 1.65 -3.64 11.00
N THR A 202 2.07 -4.72 10.34
CA THR A 202 3.49 -4.92 9.98
C THR A 202 3.97 -3.85 9.00
N ALA A 203 3.16 -3.45 8.04
CA ALA A 203 3.46 -2.36 7.12
C ALA A 203 3.63 -1.01 7.85
N ALA A 204 2.74 -0.71 8.80
CA ALA A 204 2.82 0.51 9.61
C ALA A 204 4.09 0.55 10.48
N ILE A 205 4.41 -0.55 11.16
CA ILE A 205 5.63 -0.67 11.99
C ILE A 205 6.88 -0.52 11.11
N PHE A 206 6.92 -1.21 9.96
CA PHE A 206 8.04 -1.14 9.04
C PHE A 206 8.23 0.27 8.47
N SER A 207 7.14 0.94 8.09
CA SER A 207 7.16 2.33 7.60
C SER A 207 7.68 3.30 8.66
N LEU A 208 7.20 3.17 9.89
CA LEU A 208 7.64 3.99 11.02
C LEU A 208 9.14 3.79 11.30
N LEU A 209 9.58 2.54 11.39
CA LEU A 209 10.98 2.21 11.65
C LEU A 209 11.90 2.72 10.53
N SER A 210 11.53 2.49 9.28
CA SER A 210 12.25 2.98 8.10
C SER A 210 12.33 4.52 8.09
N GLY A 211 11.22 5.20 8.38
CA GLY A 211 11.18 6.66 8.49
C GLY A 211 12.11 7.21 9.59
N VAL A 212 12.10 6.61 10.78
CA VAL A 212 12.98 7.01 11.88
C VAL A 212 14.46 6.79 11.54
N LEU A 213 14.81 5.66 10.94
CA LEU A 213 16.18 5.36 10.52
C LEU A 213 16.66 6.35 9.45
N LEU A 214 15.81 6.69 8.49
CA LEU A 214 16.10 7.63 7.42
C LEU A 214 16.28 9.05 7.97
N LEU A 215 15.36 9.50 8.84
CA LEU A 215 15.46 10.81 9.50
C LEU A 215 16.74 10.93 10.32
N ARG A 216 17.11 9.92 11.11
CA ARG A 216 18.35 9.93 11.89
C ARG A 216 19.60 9.92 10.99
N GLY A 217 19.55 9.18 9.90
CA GLY A 217 20.67 9.09 8.95
C GLY A 217 20.94 10.36 8.14
N VAL A 218 19.94 11.25 8.02
CA VAL A 218 20.06 12.50 7.26
C VAL A 218 20.16 13.72 8.18
N ARG A 219 19.29 13.80 9.17
CA ARG A 219 19.14 14.99 10.01
C ARG A 219 20.41 15.28 10.84
N LYS A 220 20.95 14.27 11.50
CA LYS A 220 22.14 14.45 12.35
C LYS A 220 23.37 14.97 11.57
N PRO A 221 23.78 14.38 10.43
CA PRO A 221 24.88 14.91 9.64
C PRO A 221 24.64 16.33 9.13
N ILE A 222 23.42 16.65 8.69
CA ILE A 222 23.09 18.00 8.22
C ILE A 222 23.18 19.03 9.36
N GLU A 223 22.64 18.73 10.55
CA GLU A 223 22.74 19.61 11.72
C GLU A 223 24.23 19.87 12.10
N ALA A 224 25.08 18.83 12.08
CA ALA A 224 26.50 18.97 12.37
C ALA A 224 27.23 19.80 11.30
N LEU A 225 26.90 19.65 10.03
CA LEU A 225 27.46 20.48 8.93
C LEU A 225 27.00 21.94 9.05
N MET A 226 25.73 22.18 9.38
CA MET A 226 25.22 23.54 9.60
C MET A 226 25.95 24.23 10.76
N GLN A 227 26.05 23.54 11.91
CA GLN A 227 26.76 24.06 13.06
C GLN A 227 28.23 24.34 12.74
N GLY A 228 28.91 23.43 12.07
CA GLY A 228 30.31 23.64 11.65
C GLY A 228 30.48 24.81 10.69
N THR A 229 29.53 25.02 9.78
CA THR A 229 29.53 26.17 8.87
C THR A 229 29.34 27.49 9.64
N GLU A 230 28.49 27.52 10.66
CA GLU A 230 28.24 28.69 11.51
C GLU A 230 29.45 29.01 12.36
N GLU A 231 30.14 28.03 12.92
CA GLU A 231 31.41 28.22 13.65
C GLU A 231 32.50 28.82 12.76
N ILE A 232 32.68 28.28 11.56
CA ILE A 232 33.65 28.79 10.60
C ILE A 232 33.31 30.21 10.15
N ALA A 233 32.01 30.51 9.92
CA ALA A 233 31.54 31.84 9.55
C ALA A 233 31.73 32.88 10.68
N SER A 234 31.64 32.46 11.96
CA SER A 234 31.91 33.29 13.12
C SER A 234 33.42 33.57 13.35
N GLY A 235 34.30 32.95 12.57
CA GLY A 235 35.75 33.10 12.66
C GLY A 235 36.45 32.03 13.48
N ASN A 236 35.76 31.02 13.97
CA ASN A 236 36.36 29.87 14.64
C ASN A 236 36.88 28.86 13.63
N LEU A 237 38.05 29.18 13.02
CA LEU A 237 38.69 28.37 11.98
C LEU A 237 39.36 27.08 12.51
N ASP A 238 39.46 26.95 13.85
CA ASP A 238 39.99 25.75 14.50
C ASP A 238 38.92 24.68 14.72
N TYR A 239 37.61 25.03 14.56
CA TYR A 239 36.51 24.06 14.66
C TYR A 239 36.66 22.98 13.59
N ARG A 240 36.42 21.71 13.98
CA ARG A 240 36.46 20.56 13.07
C ARG A 240 35.14 19.80 13.15
N ILE A 241 34.48 19.65 11.99
CA ILE A 241 33.27 18.85 11.85
C ILE A 241 33.68 17.39 11.95
N SER A 242 33.19 16.70 13.00
CA SER A 242 33.39 15.27 13.19
C SER A 242 32.06 14.54 12.96
N LEU A 243 32.02 13.64 11.98
CA LEU A 243 30.89 12.79 11.68
C LEU A 243 31.29 11.33 11.82
N ASP A 244 30.52 10.59 12.61
CA ASP A 244 30.73 9.15 12.85
C ASP A 244 30.13 8.29 11.70
N THR A 245 30.28 8.76 10.48
CA THR A 245 29.76 8.10 9.27
C THR A 245 30.90 7.91 8.26
N ARG A 246 30.76 6.89 7.39
CA ARG A 246 31.73 6.64 6.29
C ARG A 246 31.04 6.82 4.93
N ASP A 247 30.29 7.90 4.79
CA ASP A 247 29.46 8.18 3.64
C ASP A 247 29.78 9.54 3.00
N GLU A 248 28.94 10.00 2.10
CA GLU A 248 29.06 11.28 1.40
C GLU A 248 29.07 12.49 2.34
N PHE A 249 28.46 12.37 3.52
CA PHE A 249 28.49 13.43 4.54
C PHE A 249 29.86 13.54 5.21
N ALA A 250 30.51 12.41 5.50
CA ALA A 250 31.89 12.41 6.01
C ALA A 250 32.86 12.99 4.99
N TYR A 251 32.68 12.68 3.70
CA TYR A 251 33.46 13.28 2.62
C TYR A 251 33.26 14.80 2.57
N LEU A 252 32.03 15.27 2.66
CA LEU A 252 31.72 16.70 2.69
C LEU A 252 32.32 17.38 3.92
N ALA A 253 32.21 16.78 5.11
CA ALA A 253 32.84 17.30 6.33
C ALA A 253 34.35 17.43 6.21
N SER A 254 35.04 16.45 5.55
CA SER A 254 36.49 16.54 5.32
C SER A 254 36.86 17.72 4.44
N HIS A 255 36.12 18.05 3.40
CA HIS A 255 36.35 19.21 2.56
C HIS A 255 36.07 20.54 3.30
N PHE A 256 35.02 20.59 4.14
CA PHE A 256 34.82 21.74 5.00
C PHE A 256 35.98 21.96 5.98
N ASN A 257 36.47 20.89 6.60
CA ASN A 257 37.62 20.97 7.49
C ASN A 257 38.89 21.45 6.77
N GLN A 258 39.14 20.98 5.54
CA GLN A 258 40.27 21.43 4.70
C GLN A 258 40.14 22.92 4.35
N MET A 259 38.93 23.35 3.95
CA MET A 259 38.67 24.76 3.65
C MET A 259 38.90 25.65 4.89
N ALA A 260 38.42 25.23 6.06
CA ALA A 260 38.68 25.97 7.31
C ALA A 260 40.18 26.09 7.61
N GLN A 261 40.94 25.04 7.41
CA GLN A 261 42.38 25.05 7.59
C GLN A 261 43.07 26.00 6.61
N GLU A 262 42.71 25.98 5.33
CA GLU A 262 43.28 26.88 4.31
C GLU A 262 42.96 28.35 4.62
N LEU A 263 41.72 28.65 5.05
CA LEU A 263 41.30 29.98 5.51
C LEU A 263 42.10 30.44 6.73
N GLY A 264 42.35 29.55 7.70
CA GLY A 264 43.20 29.83 8.86
C GLY A 264 44.63 30.23 8.47
N LEU A 265 45.25 29.42 7.61
CA LEU A 265 46.59 29.71 7.10
C LEU A 265 46.67 31.03 6.32
N GLN A 266 45.66 31.36 5.54
CA GLN A 266 45.57 32.63 4.84
C GLN A 266 45.44 33.82 5.82
N GLN A 267 44.59 33.67 6.84
CA GLN A 267 44.41 34.69 7.85
C GLN A 267 45.69 34.95 8.63
N ASP A 268 46.42 33.91 9.01
CA ASP A 268 47.70 34.05 9.70
C ASP A 268 48.74 34.75 8.83
N LYS A 269 48.87 34.41 7.55
CA LYS A 269 49.75 35.12 6.61
C LYS A 269 49.39 36.59 6.44
N LEU A 270 48.07 36.91 6.43
CA LEU A 270 47.63 38.31 6.37
C LEU A 270 47.96 39.07 7.68
N ARG A 271 47.83 38.43 8.83
CA ARG A 271 48.20 39.01 10.14
C ARG A 271 49.71 39.27 10.21
N GLU A 272 50.54 38.32 9.82
CA GLU A 272 52.00 38.46 9.73
C GLU A 272 52.39 39.60 8.77
N GLY A 273 51.81 39.58 7.55
CA GLY A 273 52.07 40.64 6.56
C GLY A 273 51.69 42.02 7.06
N ARG A 274 50.56 42.13 7.78
CA ARG A 274 50.11 43.39 8.39
C ARG A 274 51.08 43.86 9.51
N ALA A 275 51.51 42.94 10.36
CA ALA A 275 52.47 43.27 11.46
C ALA A 275 53.79 43.76 10.89
N VAL A 276 54.33 43.11 9.81
CA VAL A 276 55.55 43.57 9.12
C VAL A 276 55.33 44.96 8.50
N LEU A 277 54.18 45.19 7.88
CA LEU A 277 53.86 46.49 7.27
C LEU A 277 53.74 47.60 8.32
N GLU A 278 53.04 47.35 9.43
CA GLU A 278 52.92 48.29 10.57
C GLU A 278 54.28 48.64 11.14
N LYS A 279 55.17 47.64 11.34
CA LYS A 279 56.53 47.89 11.79
C LYS A 279 57.33 48.79 10.81
N ARG A 280 57.25 48.50 9.49
CA ARG A 280 57.94 49.27 8.45
C ARG A 280 57.40 50.71 8.36
N VAL A 281 56.08 50.90 8.52
CA VAL A 281 55.49 52.25 8.58
C VAL A 281 55.99 52.99 9.78
N ALA A 282 56.04 52.37 10.98
CA ALA A 282 56.57 53.00 12.18
C ALA A 282 58.03 53.38 12.04
N GLU A 283 58.89 52.52 11.47
CA GLU A 283 60.29 52.82 11.22
C GLU A 283 60.44 53.99 10.25
N ARG A 284 59.73 54.00 9.15
CA ARG A 284 59.77 55.12 8.17
C ARG A 284 59.24 56.42 8.74
N THR A 285 58.19 56.37 9.55
CA THR A 285 57.68 57.58 10.22
C THR A 285 58.68 58.16 11.21
N SER A 286 59.38 57.29 11.96
CA SER A 286 60.47 57.74 12.85
C SER A 286 61.63 58.35 12.09
N GLU A 287 62.08 57.75 10.97
CA GLU A 287 63.14 58.27 10.09
C GLU A 287 62.75 59.64 9.51
N LEU A 288 61.53 59.79 9.00
CA LEU A 288 61.03 61.05 8.48
C LEU A 288 60.98 62.14 9.59
N HIS A 289 60.62 61.77 10.84
CA HIS A 289 60.61 62.72 11.95
C HIS A 289 62.01 63.24 12.25
N LYS A 290 63.02 62.37 12.33
CA LYS A 290 64.43 62.74 12.51
C LYS A 290 64.94 63.63 11.39
N LEU A 291 64.68 63.31 10.15
CA LEU A 291 65.06 64.15 9.02
C LEU A 291 64.41 65.51 9.03
N ASN A 292 63.13 65.59 9.46
CA ASN A 292 62.42 66.86 9.60
C ASN A 292 63.01 67.76 10.75
N GLU A 293 63.34 67.11 11.90
CA GLU A 293 64.07 67.79 12.94
C GLU A 293 65.43 68.32 12.49
N GLU A 294 66.18 67.55 11.74
CA GLU A 294 67.52 67.95 11.16
C GLU A 294 67.35 69.10 10.17
N LEU A 295 66.35 69.04 9.28
CA LEU A 295 66.02 70.10 8.34
C LEU A 295 65.65 71.41 9.08
N ASN A 296 64.83 71.30 10.12
CA ASN A 296 64.45 72.46 10.93
C ASN A 296 65.68 73.11 11.65
N ARG A 297 66.61 72.27 12.14
CA ARG A 297 67.83 72.71 12.73
C ARG A 297 68.73 73.46 11.69
N MET A 298 68.95 72.90 10.54
CA MET A 298 69.72 73.54 9.46
C MET A 298 69.04 74.82 8.97
N ASP A 299 67.72 74.89 8.89
CA ASP A 299 67.01 76.11 8.48
C ASP A 299 67.20 77.24 9.57
N ASN A 300 67.20 76.90 10.87
CA ASN A 300 67.43 77.78 11.93
C ASN A 300 68.89 78.25 11.95
N GLU A 301 69.88 77.35 11.80
CA GLU A 301 71.27 77.74 11.73
C GLU A 301 71.53 78.64 10.50
N ARG A 302 70.91 78.41 9.38
CA ARG A 302 70.98 79.23 8.18
C ARG A 302 70.35 80.62 8.43
N ARG A 303 69.24 80.74 9.15
CA ARG A 303 68.60 82.05 9.53
C ARG A 303 69.54 82.82 10.43
N GLU A 304 70.08 82.17 11.43
CA GLU A 304 71.00 82.75 12.38
C GLU A 304 72.26 83.29 11.64
N PHE A 305 72.86 82.44 10.82
CA PHE A 305 74.02 82.89 10.00
C PHE A 305 73.68 84.08 9.09
N LEU A 306 72.55 84.11 8.42
CA LEU A 306 72.11 85.24 7.60
C LEU A 306 71.85 86.47 8.41
N ALA A 307 71.37 86.40 9.67
CA ALA A 307 71.17 87.47 10.56
C ALA A 307 72.46 88.05 11.04
N ASP A 308 73.48 87.23 11.41
CA ASP A 308 74.77 87.63 11.82
C ASP A 308 75.51 88.33 10.68
N ILE A 309 75.57 87.77 9.46
CA ILE A 309 76.11 88.46 8.33
C ILE A 309 75.49 89.83 8.05
N SER A 310 74.18 89.88 8.18
CA SER A 310 73.40 91.10 7.97
C SER A 310 73.80 92.16 9.00
N HIS A 311 74.06 91.75 10.25
CA HIS A 311 74.56 92.62 11.31
C HIS A 311 76.01 93.04 11.08
N GLU A 312 76.93 92.15 10.75
CA GLU A 312 78.33 92.46 10.48
C GLU A 312 78.52 93.31 9.20
N LEU A 313 77.71 93.17 8.21
CA LEU A 313 77.72 93.98 7.00
C LEU A 313 77.10 95.39 7.26
N ARG A 314 76.17 95.52 8.13
CA ARG A 314 75.51 96.80 8.44
C ARG A 314 76.51 97.79 9.07
N THR A 315 77.34 97.27 9.98
CA THR A 315 78.38 98.06 10.64
C THR A 315 79.33 98.73 9.69
N PRO A 316 80.07 98.08 8.79
CA PRO A 316 80.96 98.73 7.87
C PRO A 316 80.27 99.61 6.80
N ILE A 317 79.05 99.21 6.38
CA ILE A 317 78.22 100.05 5.47
C ILE A 317 77.82 101.35 6.11
N THR A 318 77.49 101.35 7.44
CA THR A 318 77.14 102.51 8.17
C THR A 318 78.39 103.44 8.33
N VAL A 319 79.57 102.88 8.55
CA VAL A 319 80.81 103.65 8.63
C VAL A 319 81.15 104.31 7.27
N ILE A 320 81.08 103.47 6.13
CA ILE A 320 81.31 103.98 4.77
C ILE A 320 80.30 105.11 4.42
N ARG A 321 79.05 104.95 4.80
CA ARG A 321 78.03 106.00 4.57
C ARG A 321 78.31 107.29 5.42
N GLY A 322 78.73 107.05 6.64
CA GLY A 322 79.16 108.20 7.46
C GLY A 322 80.33 108.95 6.98
N GLU A 323 81.31 108.26 6.38
CA GLU A 323 82.51 108.96 5.75
C GLU A 323 82.18 109.66 4.45
N ALA A 324 81.20 109.09 3.70
CA ALA A 324 80.75 109.70 2.41
C ALA A 324 79.84 110.91 2.56
N GLU A 325 79.25 111.15 3.84
CA GLU A 325 78.48 112.36 4.15
C GLU A 325 79.28 113.50 4.73
N VAL A 326 80.64 113.29 4.99
CA VAL A 326 81.54 114.26 5.56
C VAL A 326 82.47 114.91 4.52
N THR A 327 82.43 114.48 3.27
CA THR A 327 83.20 115.05 2.16
C THR A 327 82.25 115.88 1.28
#